data_a89ae264bcabc1b5e82d55ae633ad59d
#
_entry.id   a89ae264bcabc1b5e82d55ae633ad59d
#
_cell.length_a   1.000
_cell.length_b   1.000
_cell.length_c   1.000
_cell.angle_alpha   90.00
_cell.angle_beta   90.00
_cell.angle_gamma   90.00
#
_symmetry.space_group_name_H-M   'P 1'
#
loop_
_entity.id
_entity.type
_entity.pdbx_description
1 polymer ?
#
loop_
_entity_poly.entity_id
_entity_poly.type
_entity_poly.pdbx_seq_one_letter_code
_entity_poly.pdbx_strand_id
1 'polypeptide(L)'
;MKELLRLENIEKSFPGVKALDGVSLSVTSGRVMGLVGENGAGKSTLMKVLTGIYQSEVGTITYLGEKRKFKGPRNSQEAGISIIHQELNLLPELSIAENIFLGREPSGFMGRIRWKEMYERADELLTKLGVSRSSRTRLGELSIGEQQMVEIAKAISFESRVIIMDEPTDTLTETETRALFGVINELRDSGHGIVYISHRLKEIFEICDDVTVLRDGQFIGEQPVASLNEDKLIEMMVGRKLEEQYPRIDVHPGQVSLRVRDLTAPRLNGVSLELHEGEILGVSGLMGSGRTELMKAIFGAYPLEDGEISMFGKTLSIKRPKDALDAGIAYISEDRKADGLVLGMSVKKNMTLTALRLFSTGGHVHKDEERGAVDGYIDAFNIRTPSRSQQVGNLSGGNQQKVAIAKGLMAKPKVLILDEPTRGVDVGAKKEIYQLINTFKAEGVSIILVSSEMPEVLGMSDRILVMHEGKVCGEYSAEEADQEKLMACAIGRVQEEARA
;
A
#
# COMPACT_ATOMS: atom_id res chain seq x y z
N MET A 1 -10.36 -18.39 28.95
CA MET A 1 -9.50 -18.58 27.77
C MET A 1 -8.07 -18.68 28.23
N LYS A 2 -7.24 -19.52 27.58
CA LYS A 2 -5.84 -19.74 28.04
C LYS A 2 -4.91 -18.82 27.25
N GLU A 3 -4.10 -18.03 27.97
CA GLU A 3 -3.03 -17.25 27.33
C GLU A 3 -1.95 -18.19 26.81
N LEU A 4 -1.58 -18.01 25.53
CA LEU A 4 -0.56 -18.81 24.86
C LEU A 4 0.78 -18.10 24.84
N LEU A 5 0.76 -16.76 24.63
CA LEU A 5 1.95 -15.95 24.48
C LEU A 5 1.72 -14.58 25.13
N ARG A 6 2.72 -14.08 25.87
CA ARG A 6 2.77 -12.72 26.38
C ARG A 6 4.17 -12.14 26.24
N LEU A 7 4.23 -10.97 25.64
CA LEU A 7 5.41 -10.12 25.60
C LEU A 7 5.17 -8.96 26.56
N GLU A 8 6.12 -8.64 27.43
CA GLU A 8 5.99 -7.57 28.43
C GLU A 8 7.21 -6.66 28.40
N ASN A 9 6.96 -5.36 28.25
CA ASN A 9 7.98 -4.31 28.33
C ASN A 9 9.18 -4.57 27.41
N ILE A 10 8.93 -4.98 26.17
CA ILE A 10 9.99 -5.29 25.20
C ILE A 10 10.64 -4.00 24.71
N GLU A 11 11.97 -3.93 24.87
CA GLU A 11 12.79 -2.83 24.36
C GLU A 11 13.80 -3.35 23.34
N LYS A 12 13.98 -2.57 22.26
CA LYS A 12 14.97 -2.84 21.23
C LYS A 12 15.45 -1.56 20.57
N SER A 13 16.78 -1.36 20.61
CA SER A 13 17.43 -0.22 19.95
C SER A 13 18.30 -0.69 18.78
N PHE A 14 18.43 0.20 17.79
CA PHE A 14 19.38 0.12 16.69
C PHE A 14 20.19 1.43 16.65
N PRO A 15 21.34 1.48 15.97
CA PRO A 15 22.11 2.72 15.87
C PRO A 15 21.26 3.91 15.42
N GLY A 16 21.05 4.85 16.33
CA GLY A 16 20.30 6.10 16.06
C GLY A 16 18.78 6.02 16.27
N VAL A 17 18.19 4.84 16.60
CA VAL A 17 16.75 4.73 16.81
C VAL A 17 16.37 3.69 17.87
N LYS A 18 15.47 4.03 18.79
CA LYS A 18 14.81 3.07 19.69
C LYS A 18 13.56 2.55 18.99
N ALA A 19 13.65 1.34 18.41
CA ALA A 19 12.59 0.76 17.59
C ALA A 19 11.44 0.15 18.42
N LEU A 20 11.72 -0.27 19.66
CA LEU A 20 10.70 -0.72 20.63
C LEU A 20 11.04 -0.11 21.99
N ASP A 21 10.06 0.49 22.63
CA ASP A 21 10.14 1.19 23.90
C ASP A 21 9.00 0.77 24.83
N GLY A 22 9.23 -0.31 25.59
CA GLY A 22 8.25 -0.85 26.53
C GLY A 22 7.03 -1.50 25.90
N VAL A 23 7.20 -2.15 24.75
CA VAL A 23 6.07 -2.74 24.00
C VAL A 23 5.59 -4.03 24.65
N SER A 24 4.27 -4.20 24.74
CA SER A 24 3.60 -5.41 25.24
C SER A 24 2.61 -5.93 24.20
N LEU A 25 2.40 -7.26 24.20
CA LEU A 25 1.44 -7.95 23.33
C LEU A 25 0.99 -9.24 24.01
N SER A 26 -0.32 -9.51 23.99
CA SER A 26 -0.88 -10.78 24.47
C SER A 26 -1.53 -11.59 23.36
N VAL A 27 -1.42 -12.92 23.39
CA VAL A 27 -2.08 -13.82 22.43
C VAL A 27 -2.79 -14.92 23.19
N THR A 28 -4.09 -15.01 22.96
CA THR A 28 -4.97 -15.95 23.67
C THR A 28 -5.44 -17.07 22.74
N SER A 29 -5.59 -18.27 23.24
CA SER A 29 -6.12 -19.43 22.51
C SER A 29 -7.54 -19.16 22.00
N GLY A 30 -7.77 -19.44 20.71
CA GLY A 30 -9.07 -19.25 20.07
C GLY A 30 -9.43 -17.78 19.83
N ARG A 31 -8.40 -16.90 19.67
CA ARG A 31 -8.61 -15.49 19.34
C ARG A 31 -7.59 -15.01 18.30
N VAL A 32 -8.03 -14.03 17.53
CA VAL A 32 -7.21 -13.28 16.59
C VAL A 32 -6.87 -11.92 17.19
N MET A 33 -5.58 -11.69 17.44
CA MET A 33 -5.03 -10.43 17.92
C MET A 33 -4.55 -9.60 16.74
N GLY A 34 -5.20 -8.50 16.43
CA GLY A 34 -4.72 -7.52 15.48
C GLY A 34 -3.52 -6.74 16.05
N LEU A 35 -2.44 -6.63 15.30
CA LEU A 35 -1.32 -5.76 15.64
C LEU A 35 -1.23 -4.64 14.62
N VAL A 36 -1.63 -3.44 15.03
CA VAL A 36 -1.74 -2.28 14.14
C VAL A 36 -0.81 -1.14 14.57
N GLY A 37 -0.56 -0.22 13.65
CA GLY A 37 0.29 0.95 13.83
C GLY A 37 0.86 1.39 12.49
N GLU A 38 1.38 2.61 12.42
CA GLU A 38 2.00 3.15 11.21
C GLU A 38 3.24 2.34 10.78
N ASN A 39 3.71 2.60 9.55
CA ASN A 39 5.00 2.06 9.11
C ASN A 39 6.11 2.64 9.95
N GLY A 40 6.95 1.76 10.51
CA GLY A 40 7.97 2.18 11.48
C GLY A 40 7.51 2.15 12.95
N ALA A 41 6.24 1.85 13.25
CA ALA A 41 5.73 1.74 14.62
C ALA A 41 6.33 0.57 15.44
N GLY A 42 7.17 -0.27 14.83
CA GLY A 42 7.86 -1.35 15.51
C GLY A 42 7.25 -2.74 15.32
N LYS A 43 6.13 -2.90 14.59
CA LYS A 43 5.43 -4.18 14.41
C LYS A 43 6.33 -5.33 13.97
N SER A 44 7.01 -5.18 12.83
CA SER A 44 7.91 -6.21 12.30
C SER A 44 9.15 -6.41 13.19
N THR A 45 9.61 -5.37 13.90
CA THR A 45 10.69 -5.50 14.88
C THR A 45 10.25 -6.35 16.08
N LEU A 46 9.02 -6.16 16.57
CA LEU A 46 8.44 -6.96 17.65
C LEU A 46 8.34 -8.44 17.25
N MET A 47 7.89 -8.71 16.01
CA MET A 47 7.82 -10.09 15.48
C MET A 47 9.21 -10.71 15.32
N LYS A 48 10.21 -9.96 14.90
CA LYS A 48 11.61 -10.42 14.82
C LYS A 48 12.22 -10.67 16.20
N VAL A 49 11.81 -9.93 17.24
CA VAL A 49 12.18 -10.22 18.63
C VAL A 49 11.49 -11.51 19.10
N LEU A 50 10.19 -11.67 18.85
CA LEU A 50 9.45 -12.87 19.21
C LEU A 50 10.03 -14.13 18.57
N THR A 51 10.40 -14.07 17.29
CA THR A 51 10.98 -15.21 16.57
C THR A 51 12.47 -15.42 16.84
N GLY A 52 13.09 -14.55 17.65
CA GLY A 52 14.50 -14.67 18.04
C GLY A 52 15.51 -14.23 16.98
N ILE A 53 15.06 -13.60 15.88
CA ILE A 53 15.95 -12.95 14.89
C ILE A 53 16.69 -11.80 15.58
N TYR A 54 15.96 -11.02 16.39
CA TYR A 54 16.56 -10.02 17.27
C TYR A 54 16.42 -10.44 18.72
N GLN A 55 17.38 -10.05 19.54
CA GLN A 55 17.27 -10.20 21.00
C GLN A 55 16.80 -8.87 21.58
N SER A 56 15.78 -8.92 22.46
CA SER A 56 15.39 -7.76 23.26
C SER A 56 16.48 -7.38 24.24
N GLU A 57 16.61 -6.09 24.53
CA GLU A 57 17.50 -5.55 25.54
C GLU A 57 16.85 -5.64 26.92
N VAL A 58 15.55 -5.36 26.98
CA VAL A 58 14.72 -5.42 28.18
C VAL A 58 13.44 -6.19 27.85
N GLY A 59 12.72 -6.62 28.88
CA GLY A 59 11.42 -7.28 28.78
C GLY A 59 11.47 -8.78 28.84
N THR A 60 10.30 -9.39 28.88
CA THR A 60 10.14 -10.84 28.99
C THR A 60 9.18 -11.40 27.96
N ILE A 61 9.47 -12.60 27.47
CA ILE A 61 8.57 -13.39 26.64
C ILE A 61 8.13 -14.59 27.45
N THR A 62 6.83 -14.71 27.71
CA THR A 62 6.21 -15.87 28.34
C THR A 62 5.45 -16.65 27.30
N TYR A 63 5.78 -17.93 27.10
CA TYR A 63 5.12 -18.81 26.16
C TYR A 63 4.62 -20.06 26.87
N LEU A 64 3.32 -20.36 26.77
CA LEU A 64 2.61 -21.44 27.46
C LEU A 64 2.83 -21.43 28.98
N GLY A 65 2.95 -20.23 29.57
CA GLY A 65 3.16 -20.04 31.01
C GLY A 65 4.61 -20.08 31.46
N GLU A 66 5.57 -20.33 30.59
CA GLU A 66 7.00 -20.36 30.89
C GLU A 66 7.75 -19.20 30.27
N LYS A 67 8.67 -18.59 30.99
CA LYS A 67 9.60 -17.60 30.43
C LYS A 67 10.50 -18.26 29.41
N ARG A 68 10.51 -17.74 28.20
CA ARG A 68 11.28 -18.26 27.06
C ARG A 68 12.14 -17.18 26.43
N LYS A 69 13.26 -17.58 25.89
CA LYS A 69 14.12 -16.76 25.06
C LYS A 69 14.45 -17.54 23.79
N PHE A 70 13.89 -17.14 22.68
CA PHE A 70 14.13 -17.81 21.41
C PHE A 70 15.47 -17.38 20.82
N LYS A 71 16.27 -18.35 20.37
CA LYS A 71 17.63 -18.11 19.82
C LYS A 71 17.63 -17.91 18.31
N GLY A 72 16.48 -18.05 17.66
CA GLY A 72 16.30 -17.88 16.23
C GLY A 72 14.99 -18.48 15.72
N PRO A 73 14.65 -18.27 14.43
CA PRO A 73 13.37 -18.69 13.85
C PRO A 73 13.10 -20.20 13.97
N ARG A 74 14.13 -21.03 13.79
CA ARG A 74 13.95 -22.48 13.94
C ARG A 74 13.56 -22.87 15.37
N ASN A 75 14.14 -22.20 16.37
CA ASN A 75 13.84 -22.50 17.77
C ASN A 75 12.42 -22.06 18.17
N SER A 76 11.92 -20.92 17.65
CA SER A 76 10.53 -20.50 17.87
C SER A 76 9.55 -21.41 17.13
N GLN A 77 9.91 -21.87 15.94
CA GLN A 77 9.10 -22.77 15.10
C GLN A 77 8.98 -24.17 15.73
N GLU A 78 10.08 -24.74 16.24
CA GLU A 78 10.09 -26.00 16.99
C GLU A 78 9.29 -25.90 18.30
N ALA A 79 9.16 -24.71 18.88
CA ALA A 79 8.30 -24.46 20.04
C ALA A 79 6.81 -24.33 19.69
N GLY A 80 6.45 -24.24 18.42
CA GLY A 80 5.07 -24.12 17.94
C GLY A 80 4.63 -22.68 17.67
N ILE A 81 5.53 -21.81 17.22
CA ILE A 81 5.25 -20.46 16.73
C ILE A 81 5.64 -20.41 15.27
N SER A 82 4.67 -20.24 14.34
CA SER A 82 4.93 -20.04 12.92
C SER A 82 4.70 -18.58 12.52
N ILE A 83 5.40 -18.14 11.47
CA ILE A 83 5.27 -16.81 10.93
C ILE A 83 5.15 -16.87 9.41
N ILE A 84 4.19 -16.14 8.87
CA ILE A 84 4.07 -15.78 7.46
C ILE A 84 4.69 -14.40 7.32
N HIS A 85 5.74 -14.29 6.52
CA HIS A 85 6.44 -13.03 6.29
C HIS A 85 5.79 -12.24 5.15
N GLN A 86 5.95 -10.93 5.17
CA GLN A 86 5.52 -10.03 4.10
C GLN A 86 6.22 -10.36 2.76
N GLU A 87 7.51 -10.75 2.80
CA GLU A 87 8.25 -11.22 1.63
C GLU A 87 8.16 -12.74 1.51
N LEU A 88 7.91 -13.23 0.30
CA LEU A 88 7.82 -14.66 0.02
C LEU A 88 9.19 -15.36 0.21
N ASN A 89 9.21 -16.34 1.11
CA ASN A 89 10.40 -17.18 1.37
C ASN A 89 10.24 -18.56 0.72
N LEU A 90 10.05 -18.56 -0.60
CA LEU A 90 9.78 -19.74 -1.41
C LEU A 90 10.84 -19.91 -2.50
N LEU A 91 11.04 -21.15 -2.93
CA LEU A 91 12.00 -21.54 -3.98
C LEU A 91 11.25 -21.81 -5.28
N PRO A 92 11.36 -20.92 -6.31
CA PRO A 92 10.61 -21.04 -7.57
C PRO A 92 10.86 -22.32 -8.33
N GLU A 93 12.06 -22.90 -8.19
CA GLU A 93 12.50 -24.11 -8.91
C GLU A 93 11.91 -25.41 -8.35
N LEU A 94 11.41 -25.38 -7.11
CA LEU A 94 10.81 -26.53 -6.44
C LEU A 94 9.30 -26.60 -6.69
N SER A 95 8.72 -27.76 -6.52
CA SER A 95 7.26 -27.94 -6.54
C SER A 95 6.60 -27.29 -5.30
N ILE A 96 5.31 -27.10 -5.36
CA ILE A 96 4.50 -26.60 -4.23
C ILE A 96 4.72 -27.46 -2.99
N ALA A 97 4.59 -28.80 -3.12
CA ALA A 97 4.76 -29.71 -1.99
C ALA A 97 6.17 -29.66 -1.39
N GLU A 98 7.22 -29.57 -2.22
CA GLU A 98 8.59 -29.42 -1.77
C GLU A 98 8.78 -28.10 -1.00
N ASN A 99 8.18 -27.01 -1.43
CA ASN A 99 8.21 -25.74 -0.70
C ASN A 99 7.49 -25.81 0.66
N ILE A 100 6.32 -26.45 0.71
CA ILE A 100 5.52 -26.61 1.94
C ILE A 100 6.30 -27.41 2.98
N PHE A 101 6.93 -28.51 2.56
CA PHE A 101 7.57 -29.47 3.49
C PHE A 101 9.10 -29.39 3.52
N LEU A 102 9.71 -28.36 2.95
CA LEU A 102 11.15 -28.18 2.88
C LEU A 102 11.83 -28.37 4.24
N GLY A 103 12.76 -29.33 4.31
CA GLY A 103 13.47 -29.68 5.55
C GLY A 103 12.65 -30.44 6.58
N ARG A 104 11.41 -30.86 6.23
CA ARG A 104 10.46 -31.62 7.06
C ARG A 104 9.75 -32.68 6.24
N GLU A 105 10.34 -33.14 5.17
CA GLU A 105 9.74 -34.10 4.24
C GLU A 105 9.34 -35.37 5.02
N PRO A 106 8.10 -35.90 4.82
CA PRO A 106 7.70 -37.16 5.40
C PRO A 106 8.71 -38.24 4.99
N SER A 107 9.42 -38.82 5.96
CA SER A 107 10.47 -39.78 5.69
C SER A 107 10.14 -41.16 6.26
N GLY A 108 10.56 -42.18 5.53
CA GLY A 108 10.46 -43.58 5.95
C GLY A 108 11.76 -44.14 6.47
N PHE A 109 11.85 -45.45 6.49
CA PHE A 109 13.08 -46.19 6.89
C PHE A 109 14.27 -45.77 6.01
N MET A 110 15.42 -45.51 6.59
CA MET A 110 16.64 -45.02 5.97
C MET A 110 16.55 -43.60 5.36
N GLY A 111 15.65 -42.73 5.85
CA GLY A 111 15.55 -41.34 5.41
C GLY A 111 14.97 -41.17 3.97
N ARG A 112 14.36 -42.21 3.39
CA ARG A 112 13.71 -42.09 2.09
C ARG A 112 12.45 -41.25 2.19
N ILE A 113 12.31 -40.21 1.34
CA ILE A 113 11.12 -39.34 1.30
C ILE A 113 9.91 -40.15 0.83
N ARG A 114 8.80 -40.00 1.53
CA ARG A 114 7.51 -40.58 1.17
C ARG A 114 6.75 -39.60 0.27
N TRP A 115 7.17 -39.49 -0.98
CA TRP A 115 6.63 -38.54 -1.95
C TRP A 115 5.11 -38.55 -2.06
N LYS A 116 4.50 -39.75 -2.08
CA LYS A 116 3.05 -39.86 -2.19
C LYS A 116 2.34 -39.19 -1.00
N GLU A 117 2.77 -39.49 0.21
CA GLU A 117 2.23 -38.89 1.44
C GLU A 117 2.44 -37.36 1.45
N MET A 118 3.60 -36.90 1.00
CA MET A 118 3.92 -35.47 0.93
C MET A 118 2.98 -34.72 -0.05
N TYR A 119 2.74 -35.28 -1.22
CA TYR A 119 1.84 -34.69 -2.20
C TYR A 119 0.39 -34.71 -1.73
N GLU A 120 -0.10 -35.82 -1.15
CA GLU A 120 -1.44 -35.92 -0.61
C GLU A 120 -1.72 -34.87 0.47
N ARG A 121 -0.80 -34.71 1.44
CA ARG A 121 -0.90 -33.68 2.47
C ARG A 121 -0.84 -32.26 1.91
N ALA A 122 -0.02 -32.01 0.90
CA ALA A 122 0.04 -30.71 0.24
C ALA A 122 -1.27 -30.41 -0.51
N ASP A 123 -1.83 -31.37 -1.24
CA ASP A 123 -3.10 -31.21 -1.97
C ASP A 123 -4.26 -30.94 -1.00
N GLU A 124 -4.29 -31.56 0.20
CA GLU A 124 -5.26 -31.25 1.25
C GLU A 124 -5.19 -29.80 1.72
N LEU A 125 -3.95 -29.28 1.97
CA LEU A 125 -3.73 -27.90 2.37
C LEU A 125 -4.14 -26.91 1.27
N LEU A 126 -3.78 -27.19 0.02
CA LEU A 126 -4.17 -26.36 -1.12
C LEU A 126 -5.69 -26.31 -1.31
N THR A 127 -6.36 -27.45 -1.13
CA THR A 127 -7.83 -27.54 -1.21
C THR A 127 -8.50 -26.67 -0.16
N LYS A 128 -8.02 -26.71 1.10
CA LYS A 128 -8.52 -25.83 2.18
C LYS A 128 -8.38 -24.34 1.86
N LEU A 129 -7.31 -23.97 1.18
CA LEU A 129 -7.02 -22.58 0.78
C LEU A 129 -7.65 -22.19 -0.56
N GLY A 130 -8.45 -23.06 -1.18
CA GLY A 130 -9.10 -22.79 -2.47
C GLY A 130 -8.15 -22.72 -3.66
N VAL A 131 -6.93 -23.24 -3.54
CA VAL A 131 -5.94 -23.24 -4.62
C VAL A 131 -6.15 -24.47 -5.52
N SER A 132 -6.60 -24.24 -6.75
CA SER A 132 -6.89 -25.28 -7.74
C SER A 132 -5.65 -25.70 -8.53
N ARG A 133 -4.51 -25.91 -7.87
CA ARG A 133 -3.25 -26.34 -8.48
C ARG A 133 -2.82 -27.67 -7.91
N SER A 134 -2.16 -28.50 -8.73
CA SER A 134 -1.52 -29.73 -8.25
C SER A 134 -0.31 -29.39 -7.39
N SER A 135 -0.15 -30.05 -6.25
CA SER A 135 1.04 -29.93 -5.40
C SER A 135 2.38 -30.22 -6.09
N ARG A 136 2.33 -30.84 -7.28
CA ARG A 136 3.50 -31.16 -8.14
C ARG A 136 3.90 -30.01 -9.06
N THR A 137 3.04 -28.99 -9.21
CA THR A 137 3.34 -27.80 -10.05
C THR A 137 4.56 -27.06 -9.49
N ARG A 138 5.43 -26.58 -10.36
CA ARG A 138 6.56 -25.74 -9.94
C ARG A 138 6.07 -24.39 -9.46
N LEU A 139 6.63 -23.92 -8.38
CA LEU A 139 6.20 -22.67 -7.76
C LEU A 139 6.34 -21.46 -8.68
N GLY A 140 7.39 -21.39 -9.50
CA GLY A 140 7.63 -20.31 -10.45
C GLY A 140 6.58 -20.18 -11.57
N GLU A 141 5.69 -21.17 -11.73
CA GLU A 141 4.58 -21.13 -12.70
C GLU A 141 3.32 -20.47 -12.12
N LEU A 142 3.30 -20.18 -10.82
CA LEU A 142 2.17 -19.60 -10.11
C LEU A 142 2.18 -18.07 -10.16
N SER A 143 0.99 -17.47 -10.13
CA SER A 143 0.84 -16.04 -9.86
C SER A 143 1.36 -15.69 -8.45
N ILE A 144 1.65 -14.41 -8.20
CA ILE A 144 2.14 -13.95 -6.89
C ILE A 144 1.10 -14.25 -5.80
N GLY A 145 -0.19 -14.09 -6.07
CA GLY A 145 -1.27 -14.44 -5.13
C GLY A 145 -1.28 -15.93 -4.81
N GLU A 146 -1.19 -16.80 -5.83
CA GLU A 146 -1.08 -18.26 -5.61
C GLU A 146 0.18 -18.63 -4.81
N GLN A 147 1.31 -17.98 -5.05
CA GLN A 147 2.55 -18.17 -4.26
C GLN A 147 2.33 -17.77 -2.80
N GLN A 148 1.64 -16.67 -2.55
CA GLN A 148 1.27 -16.24 -1.19
C GLN A 148 0.42 -17.31 -0.48
N MET A 149 -0.55 -17.90 -1.19
CA MET A 149 -1.36 -18.99 -0.64
C MET A 149 -0.52 -20.25 -0.31
N VAL A 150 0.53 -20.52 -1.08
CA VAL A 150 1.49 -21.60 -0.78
C VAL A 150 2.32 -21.29 0.47
N GLU A 151 2.76 -20.04 0.69
CA GLU A 151 3.46 -19.63 1.92
C GLU A 151 2.54 -19.77 3.14
N ILE A 152 1.25 -19.44 3.00
CA ILE A 152 0.23 -19.67 4.03
C ILE A 152 0.06 -21.17 4.29
N ALA A 153 -0.06 -22.01 3.25
CA ALA A 153 -0.12 -23.46 3.36
C ALA A 153 1.08 -24.03 4.13
N LYS A 154 2.27 -23.53 3.81
CA LYS A 154 3.53 -23.88 4.49
C LYS A 154 3.47 -23.53 5.98
N ALA A 155 3.01 -22.31 6.34
CA ALA A 155 2.90 -21.89 7.74
C ALA A 155 1.87 -22.73 8.53
N ILE A 156 0.74 -23.07 7.93
CA ILE A 156 -0.30 -23.91 8.53
C ILE A 156 0.16 -25.37 8.66
N SER A 157 1.04 -25.84 7.76
CA SER A 157 1.57 -27.22 7.80
C SER A 157 2.44 -27.51 9.05
N PHE A 158 2.82 -26.47 9.81
CA PHE A 158 3.42 -26.64 11.12
C PHE A 158 2.32 -26.86 12.16
N GLU A 159 2.55 -27.75 13.11
CA GLU A 159 1.67 -27.93 14.27
C GLU A 159 1.87 -26.78 15.29
N SER A 160 1.59 -25.56 14.83
CA SER A 160 1.82 -24.35 15.60
C SER A 160 0.64 -24.03 16.50
N ARG A 161 0.89 -23.55 17.71
CA ARG A 161 -0.14 -23.03 18.63
C ARG A 161 -0.35 -21.53 18.45
N VAL A 162 0.67 -20.83 17.98
CA VAL A 162 0.62 -19.41 17.66
C VAL A 162 1.05 -19.21 16.21
N ILE A 163 0.24 -18.51 15.44
CA ILE A 163 0.49 -18.21 14.03
C ILE A 163 0.54 -16.68 13.87
N ILE A 164 1.60 -16.17 13.31
CA ILE A 164 1.79 -14.76 13.02
C ILE A 164 1.64 -14.57 11.52
N MET A 165 0.80 -13.63 11.11
CA MET A 165 0.55 -13.27 9.72
C MET A 165 0.91 -11.80 9.51
N ASP A 166 2.02 -11.54 8.82
CA ASP A 166 2.51 -10.18 8.54
C ASP A 166 2.09 -9.76 7.14
N GLU A 167 1.04 -8.92 7.05
CA GLU A 167 0.42 -8.40 5.83
C GLU A 167 0.07 -9.50 4.79
N PRO A 168 -0.65 -10.57 5.16
CA PRO A 168 -0.81 -11.74 4.32
C PRO A 168 -1.65 -11.49 3.05
N THR A 169 -2.41 -10.41 3.00
CA THR A 169 -3.40 -10.08 1.94
C THR A 169 -2.89 -9.09 0.91
N ASP A 170 -1.67 -8.56 1.02
CA ASP A 170 -1.17 -7.48 0.16
C ASP A 170 -1.21 -7.80 -1.34
N THR A 171 -0.98 -9.06 -1.68
CA THR A 171 -0.94 -9.56 -3.06
C THR A 171 -2.14 -10.39 -3.45
N LEU A 172 -3.11 -10.58 -2.54
CA LEU A 172 -4.28 -11.43 -2.76
C LEU A 172 -5.43 -10.65 -3.40
N THR A 173 -6.17 -11.35 -4.25
CA THR A 173 -7.48 -10.92 -4.73
C THR A 173 -8.52 -11.00 -3.60
N GLU A 174 -9.67 -10.35 -3.79
CA GLU A 174 -10.76 -10.39 -2.81
C GLU A 174 -11.27 -11.83 -2.54
N THR A 175 -11.31 -12.67 -3.57
CA THR A 175 -11.71 -14.07 -3.45
C THR A 175 -10.69 -14.86 -2.61
N GLU A 176 -9.40 -14.68 -2.86
CA GLU A 176 -8.32 -15.32 -2.10
C GLU A 176 -8.29 -14.83 -0.65
N THR A 177 -8.52 -13.53 -0.42
CA THR A 177 -8.64 -12.94 0.92
C THR A 177 -9.79 -13.58 1.72
N ARG A 178 -10.96 -13.76 1.11
CA ARG A 178 -12.09 -14.45 1.76
C ARG A 178 -11.78 -15.91 2.09
N ALA A 179 -11.08 -16.62 1.19
CA ALA A 179 -10.63 -17.98 1.45
C ALA A 179 -9.68 -18.05 2.66
N LEU A 180 -8.71 -17.11 2.72
CA LEU A 180 -7.79 -16.97 3.85
C LEU A 180 -8.57 -16.71 5.17
N PHE A 181 -9.55 -15.81 5.16
CA PHE A 181 -10.37 -15.51 6.35
C PHE A 181 -11.16 -16.72 6.82
N GLY A 182 -11.66 -17.54 5.89
CA GLY A 182 -12.26 -18.85 6.23
C GLY A 182 -11.29 -19.73 7.01
N VAL A 183 -10.06 -19.87 6.53
CA VAL A 183 -9.01 -20.67 7.19
C VAL A 183 -8.59 -20.07 8.55
N ILE A 184 -8.48 -18.73 8.66
CA ILE A 184 -8.19 -18.07 9.93
C ILE A 184 -9.28 -18.40 10.96
N ASN A 185 -10.55 -18.36 10.58
CA ASN A 185 -11.67 -18.74 11.45
C ASN A 185 -11.61 -20.20 11.89
N GLU A 186 -11.31 -21.14 10.99
CA GLU A 186 -11.12 -22.56 11.34
C GLU A 186 -9.97 -22.76 12.34
N LEU A 187 -8.85 -22.09 12.13
CA LEU A 187 -7.69 -22.14 13.03
C LEU A 187 -8.03 -21.55 14.41
N ARG A 188 -8.71 -20.40 14.44
CA ARG A 188 -9.21 -19.79 15.66
C ARG A 188 -10.12 -20.75 16.43
N ASP A 189 -11.10 -21.32 15.75
CA ASP A 189 -12.10 -22.23 16.35
C ASP A 189 -11.45 -23.55 16.83
N SER A 190 -10.32 -23.94 16.22
CA SER A 190 -9.49 -25.08 16.66
C SER A 190 -8.57 -24.73 17.86
N GLY A 191 -8.64 -23.49 18.36
CA GLY A 191 -7.91 -23.07 19.57
C GLY A 191 -6.51 -22.50 19.33
N HIS A 192 -6.15 -22.19 18.08
CA HIS A 192 -4.92 -21.47 17.79
C HIS A 192 -5.02 -20.02 18.25
N GLY A 193 -3.89 -19.44 18.66
CA GLY A 193 -3.76 -17.98 18.84
C GLY A 193 -3.16 -17.39 17.57
N ILE A 194 -3.77 -16.35 17.06
CA ILE A 194 -3.34 -15.74 15.79
C ILE A 194 -2.95 -14.29 16.04
N VAL A 195 -1.81 -13.86 15.53
CA VAL A 195 -1.42 -12.43 15.43
C VAL A 195 -1.57 -12.03 13.98
N TYR A 196 -2.48 -11.09 13.72
CA TYR A 196 -2.79 -10.60 12.39
C TYR A 196 -2.31 -9.16 12.24
N ILE A 197 -1.33 -8.94 11.37
CA ILE A 197 -0.77 -7.62 11.09
C ILE A 197 -1.30 -7.18 9.74
N SER A 198 -2.01 -6.04 9.72
CA SER A 198 -2.48 -5.43 8.48
C SER A 198 -2.54 -3.91 8.66
N HIS A 199 -2.31 -3.19 7.57
CA HIS A 199 -2.58 -1.76 7.47
C HIS A 199 -3.99 -1.47 6.92
N ARG A 200 -4.73 -2.50 6.49
CA ARG A 200 -6.11 -2.43 6.00
C ARG A 200 -7.08 -2.57 7.17
N LEU A 201 -7.59 -1.45 7.67
CA LEU A 201 -8.44 -1.45 8.87
C LEU A 201 -9.68 -2.31 8.72
N LYS A 202 -10.30 -2.35 7.53
CA LYS A 202 -11.46 -3.22 7.25
C LYS A 202 -11.19 -4.68 7.61
N GLU A 203 -10.00 -5.19 7.31
CA GLU A 203 -9.60 -6.57 7.65
C GLU A 203 -9.52 -6.76 9.17
N ILE A 204 -9.01 -5.76 9.92
CA ILE A 204 -8.94 -5.80 11.38
C ILE A 204 -10.35 -5.90 11.98
N PHE A 205 -11.30 -5.10 11.49
CA PHE A 205 -12.69 -5.13 11.97
C PHE A 205 -13.42 -6.41 11.56
N GLU A 206 -13.04 -7.07 10.47
CA GLU A 206 -13.69 -8.30 9.98
C GLU A 206 -13.18 -9.55 10.69
N ILE A 207 -11.85 -9.65 10.95
CA ILE A 207 -11.27 -10.94 11.37
C ILE A 207 -10.73 -10.93 12.80
N CYS A 208 -10.39 -9.76 13.40
CA CYS A 208 -9.76 -9.69 14.70
C CYS A 208 -10.76 -9.58 15.85
N ASP A 209 -10.46 -10.25 16.96
CA ASP A 209 -11.24 -10.14 18.21
C ASP A 209 -10.75 -8.99 19.09
N ASP A 210 -9.44 -8.84 19.20
CA ASP A 210 -8.75 -7.79 19.97
C ASP A 210 -7.73 -7.11 19.07
N VAL A 211 -7.34 -5.89 19.44
CA VAL A 211 -6.30 -5.15 18.74
C VAL A 211 -5.32 -4.52 19.70
N THR A 212 -4.04 -4.70 19.42
CA THR A 212 -2.93 -3.98 20.06
C THR A 212 -2.43 -2.90 19.11
N VAL A 213 -2.34 -1.68 19.60
CA VAL A 213 -1.91 -0.50 18.84
C VAL A 213 -0.50 -0.11 19.25
N LEU A 214 0.40 0.00 18.26
CA LEU A 214 1.75 0.53 18.41
C LEU A 214 1.87 1.87 17.68
N ARG A 215 2.62 2.80 18.27
CA ARG A 215 2.97 4.08 17.68
C ARG A 215 4.37 4.51 18.10
N ASP A 216 5.23 4.87 17.16
CA ASP A 216 6.59 5.33 17.40
C ASP A 216 7.41 4.41 18.32
N GLY A 217 7.24 3.09 18.15
CA GLY A 217 7.90 2.09 18.98
C GLY A 217 7.30 1.87 20.36
N GLN A 218 6.19 2.53 20.71
CA GLN A 218 5.54 2.45 22.01
C GLN A 218 4.20 1.69 21.95
N PHE A 219 3.84 1.05 23.06
CA PHE A 219 2.53 0.45 23.27
C PHE A 219 1.50 1.53 23.63
N ILE A 220 0.47 1.70 22.81
CA ILE A 220 -0.58 2.70 23.02
C ILE A 220 -1.77 2.10 23.79
N GLY A 221 -2.09 0.84 23.50
CA GLY A 221 -3.18 0.15 24.20
C GLY A 221 -3.56 -1.14 23.50
N GLU A 222 -4.31 -1.97 24.23
CA GLU A 222 -4.95 -3.19 23.75
C GLU A 222 -6.44 -3.11 24.07
N GLN A 223 -7.32 -3.35 23.09
CA GLN A 223 -8.78 -3.26 23.26
C GLN A 223 -9.50 -4.31 22.40
N PRO A 224 -10.71 -4.76 22.81
CA PRO A 224 -11.59 -5.54 21.96
C PRO A 224 -12.02 -4.73 20.72
N VAL A 225 -11.92 -5.32 19.52
CA VAL A 225 -12.31 -4.66 18.27
C VAL A 225 -13.78 -4.22 18.31
N ALA A 226 -14.67 -5.02 18.92
CA ALA A 226 -16.09 -4.68 19.09
C ALA A 226 -16.35 -3.39 19.88
N SER A 227 -15.37 -2.87 20.64
CA SER A 227 -15.47 -1.62 21.40
C SER A 227 -14.95 -0.40 20.63
N LEU A 228 -14.41 -0.61 19.44
CA LEU A 228 -13.77 0.41 18.62
C LEU A 228 -14.59 0.68 17.35
N ASN A 229 -14.45 1.89 16.84
CA ASN A 229 -14.77 2.23 15.46
C ASN A 229 -13.47 2.58 14.70
N GLU A 230 -13.56 2.70 13.38
CA GLU A 230 -12.42 2.98 12.54
C GLU A 230 -11.72 4.28 12.93
N ASP A 231 -12.49 5.33 13.22
CA ASP A 231 -11.99 6.65 13.63
C ASP A 231 -11.15 6.59 14.91
N LYS A 232 -11.65 5.85 15.91
CA LYS A 232 -10.96 5.69 17.20
C LYS A 232 -9.68 4.89 17.06
N LEU A 233 -9.71 3.85 16.23
CA LEU A 233 -8.51 3.05 15.96
C LEU A 233 -7.44 3.88 15.25
N ILE A 234 -7.82 4.68 14.25
CA ILE A 234 -6.91 5.62 13.58
C ILE A 234 -6.36 6.65 14.57
N GLU A 235 -7.22 7.25 15.42
CA GLU A 235 -6.77 8.19 16.47
C GLU A 235 -5.67 7.56 17.36
N MET A 236 -5.85 6.31 17.76
CA MET A 236 -4.84 5.60 18.57
C MET A 236 -3.54 5.37 17.78
N MET A 237 -3.63 5.00 16.50
CA MET A 237 -2.47 4.74 15.63
C MET A 237 -1.67 6.00 15.32
N VAL A 238 -2.36 7.12 15.03
CA VAL A 238 -1.76 8.39 14.56
C VAL A 238 -1.57 9.39 15.71
N GLY A 239 -2.36 9.27 16.78
CA GLY A 239 -2.32 10.17 17.92
C GLY A 239 -3.07 11.50 17.74
N ARG A 240 -3.92 11.61 16.72
CA ARG A 240 -4.70 12.82 16.37
C ARG A 240 -6.09 12.42 15.89
N LYS A 241 -7.09 13.32 16.05
CA LYS A 241 -8.45 13.10 15.54
C LYS A 241 -8.50 13.13 14.01
N LEU A 242 -9.41 12.35 13.43
CA LEU A 242 -9.60 12.18 11.97
C LEU A 242 -10.09 13.45 11.25
N GLU A 243 -10.80 14.36 11.94
CA GLU A 243 -11.29 15.63 11.37
C GLU A 243 -10.18 16.50 10.74
N GLU A 244 -8.91 16.17 11.01
CA GLU A 244 -7.75 16.77 10.40
C GLU A 244 -7.07 15.91 9.30
N GLN A 245 -7.67 14.78 8.89
CA GLN A 245 -6.99 13.85 7.98
C GLN A 245 -6.96 14.37 6.54
N TYR A 246 -8.04 15.05 6.11
CA TYR A 246 -8.14 15.65 4.78
C TYR A 246 -8.18 17.18 4.92
N PRO A 247 -7.01 17.82 5.04
CA PRO A 247 -6.97 19.27 5.13
C PRO A 247 -7.49 19.85 3.80
N ARG A 248 -8.62 20.54 3.82
CA ARG A 248 -9.20 21.18 2.65
C ARG A 248 -8.90 22.67 2.68
N ILE A 249 -8.52 23.21 1.55
CA ILE A 249 -8.35 24.66 1.35
C ILE A 249 -9.35 25.11 0.32
N ASP A 250 -10.18 26.09 0.68
CA ASP A 250 -11.10 26.71 -0.25
C ASP A 250 -10.35 27.71 -1.13
N VAL A 251 -10.21 27.37 -2.39
CA VAL A 251 -9.67 28.24 -3.43
C VAL A 251 -10.77 28.39 -4.49
N HIS A 252 -11.10 29.61 -4.89
CA HIS A 252 -12.05 29.81 -5.98
C HIS A 252 -11.39 29.35 -7.28
N PRO A 253 -12.02 28.42 -8.03
CA PRO A 253 -11.50 27.96 -9.31
C PRO A 253 -11.34 29.11 -10.29
N GLY A 254 -10.20 29.15 -10.97
CA GLY A 254 -9.93 30.15 -12.02
C GLY A 254 -10.51 29.73 -13.37
N GLN A 255 -9.87 30.18 -14.45
CA GLN A 255 -10.23 29.79 -15.82
C GLN A 255 -9.94 28.30 -16.07
N VAL A 256 -10.50 27.74 -17.16
CA VAL A 256 -10.20 26.38 -17.60
C VAL A 256 -8.72 26.25 -17.96
N SER A 257 -7.99 25.46 -17.18
CA SER A 257 -6.58 25.19 -17.38
C SER A 257 -6.33 24.03 -18.34
N LEU A 258 -7.10 22.94 -18.21
CA LEU A 258 -7.05 21.77 -19.10
C LEU A 258 -8.47 21.42 -19.56
N ARG A 259 -8.63 21.16 -20.85
CA ARG A 259 -9.87 20.62 -21.42
C ARG A 259 -9.56 19.43 -22.30
N VAL A 260 -10.28 18.36 -22.09
CA VAL A 260 -10.25 17.13 -22.86
C VAL A 260 -11.63 16.96 -23.50
N ARG A 261 -11.71 16.69 -24.81
CA ARG A 261 -12.97 16.48 -25.56
C ARG A 261 -12.91 15.18 -26.32
N ASP A 262 -13.94 14.37 -26.15
CA ASP A 262 -14.23 13.14 -26.89
C ASP A 262 -13.03 12.19 -27.03
N LEU A 263 -12.19 12.12 -25.96
CA LEU A 263 -10.96 11.35 -25.96
C LEU A 263 -11.26 9.86 -26.05
N THR A 264 -10.79 9.25 -27.14
CA THR A 264 -10.95 7.83 -27.45
C THR A 264 -9.58 7.17 -27.53
N ALA A 265 -9.45 6.04 -26.83
CA ALA A 265 -8.23 5.22 -26.77
C ALA A 265 -8.64 3.78 -26.44
N PRO A 266 -7.74 2.78 -26.53
CA PRO A 266 -8.06 1.45 -26.02
C PRO A 266 -8.62 1.54 -24.60
N ARG A 267 -9.82 0.99 -24.35
CA ARG A 267 -10.58 1.07 -23.08
C ARG A 267 -11.15 2.46 -22.71
N LEU A 268 -11.08 3.46 -23.58
CA LEU A 268 -11.69 4.78 -23.37
C LEU A 268 -12.62 5.12 -24.53
N ASN A 269 -13.83 5.58 -24.21
CA ASN A 269 -14.90 5.80 -25.19
C ASN A 269 -15.47 7.23 -25.06
N GLY A 270 -14.85 8.22 -25.75
CA GLY A 270 -15.36 9.57 -25.84
C GLY A 270 -15.37 10.31 -24.49
N VAL A 271 -14.27 10.23 -23.74
CA VAL A 271 -14.16 10.88 -22.44
C VAL A 271 -13.93 12.37 -22.59
N SER A 272 -14.75 13.18 -21.93
CA SER A 272 -14.60 14.64 -21.87
C SER A 272 -14.52 15.10 -20.42
N LEU A 273 -13.63 16.06 -20.13
CA LEU A 273 -13.47 16.70 -18.83
C LEU A 273 -12.91 18.13 -18.95
N GLU A 274 -13.17 18.93 -17.93
CA GLU A 274 -12.56 20.24 -17.75
C GLU A 274 -11.93 20.33 -16.37
N LEU A 275 -10.77 20.96 -16.27
CA LEU A 275 -10.05 21.25 -15.03
C LEU A 275 -9.78 22.75 -14.96
N HIS A 276 -9.99 23.37 -13.82
CA HIS A 276 -9.79 24.80 -13.61
C HIS A 276 -8.49 25.11 -12.83
N GLU A 277 -7.99 26.32 -12.97
CA GLU A 277 -6.84 26.77 -12.18
C GLU A 277 -7.14 26.73 -10.69
N GLY A 278 -6.21 26.14 -9.89
CA GLY A 278 -6.37 26.00 -8.45
C GLY A 278 -7.46 25.00 -8.02
N GLU A 279 -7.92 24.14 -8.94
CA GLU A 279 -8.91 23.09 -8.66
C GLU A 279 -8.21 21.74 -8.40
N ILE A 280 -8.78 20.94 -7.50
CA ILE A 280 -8.53 19.51 -7.41
C ILE A 280 -9.74 18.79 -7.99
N LEU A 281 -9.60 18.24 -9.20
CA LEU A 281 -10.58 17.34 -9.81
C LEU A 281 -10.29 15.90 -9.38
N GLY A 282 -11.17 15.33 -8.56
CA GLY A 282 -11.10 13.92 -8.18
C GLY A 282 -11.57 13.03 -9.33
N VAL A 283 -10.90 11.91 -9.59
CA VAL A 283 -11.33 10.90 -10.55
C VAL A 283 -11.50 9.57 -9.82
N SER A 284 -12.74 9.13 -9.67
CA SER A 284 -13.15 7.90 -8.98
C SER A 284 -13.68 6.86 -9.97
N GLY A 285 -13.85 5.61 -9.51
CA GLY A 285 -14.37 4.50 -10.29
C GLY A 285 -13.78 3.16 -9.82
N LEU A 286 -14.38 2.05 -10.25
CA LEU A 286 -13.87 0.72 -9.91
C LEU A 286 -12.53 0.41 -10.59
N MET A 287 -11.83 -0.61 -10.08
CA MET A 287 -10.62 -1.14 -10.73
C MET A 287 -10.95 -1.57 -12.17
N GLY A 288 -10.15 -1.10 -13.14
CA GLY A 288 -10.39 -1.36 -14.56
C GLY A 288 -11.41 -0.43 -15.24
N SER A 289 -11.91 0.61 -14.57
CA SER A 289 -12.83 1.59 -15.15
C SER A 289 -12.21 2.53 -16.20
N GLY A 290 -10.87 2.50 -16.38
CA GLY A 290 -10.16 3.32 -17.38
C GLY A 290 -9.50 4.57 -16.81
N ARG A 291 -9.49 4.79 -15.49
CA ARG A 291 -8.91 5.98 -14.83
C ARG A 291 -7.44 6.21 -15.20
N THR A 292 -6.60 5.21 -14.94
CA THR A 292 -5.15 5.28 -15.22
C THR A 292 -4.88 5.39 -16.73
N GLU A 293 -5.65 4.69 -17.56
CA GLU A 293 -5.56 4.80 -19.02
C GLU A 293 -5.87 6.22 -19.50
N LEU A 294 -6.89 6.88 -18.92
CA LEU A 294 -7.22 8.28 -19.21
C LEU A 294 -6.07 9.22 -18.87
N MET A 295 -5.50 9.08 -17.68
CA MET A 295 -4.37 9.91 -17.24
C MET A 295 -3.14 9.69 -18.11
N LYS A 296 -2.82 8.44 -18.41
CA LYS A 296 -1.71 8.08 -19.31
C LYS A 296 -1.95 8.57 -20.75
N ALA A 297 -3.20 8.60 -21.24
CA ALA A 297 -3.52 9.15 -22.57
C ALA A 297 -3.31 10.67 -22.59
N ILE A 298 -3.78 11.40 -21.58
CA ILE A 298 -3.57 12.85 -21.44
C ILE A 298 -2.06 13.18 -21.38
N PHE A 299 -1.29 12.31 -20.71
CA PHE A 299 0.16 12.50 -20.58
C PHE A 299 0.97 12.01 -21.80
N GLY A 300 0.34 11.35 -22.78
CA GLY A 300 1.01 10.79 -23.97
C GLY A 300 1.82 9.51 -23.69
N ALA A 301 1.49 8.80 -22.62
CA ALA A 301 2.06 7.49 -22.26
C ALA A 301 1.13 6.33 -22.66
N TYR A 302 -0.04 6.61 -23.24
CA TYR A 302 -1.00 5.64 -23.73
C TYR A 302 -1.48 6.07 -25.12
N PRO A 303 -1.69 5.15 -26.08
CA PRO A 303 -2.04 5.52 -27.44
C PRO A 303 -3.42 6.24 -27.49
N LEU A 304 -3.44 7.39 -28.14
CA LEU A 304 -4.65 8.16 -28.41
C LEU A 304 -5.12 7.83 -29.84
N GLU A 305 -6.40 7.48 -29.98
CA GLU A 305 -7.04 7.17 -31.26
C GLU A 305 -7.76 8.39 -31.83
N ASP A 306 -8.51 9.12 -30.99
CA ASP A 306 -9.24 10.33 -31.37
C ASP A 306 -9.45 11.24 -30.13
N GLY A 307 -9.82 12.49 -30.37
CA GLY A 307 -10.11 13.49 -29.34
C GLY A 307 -9.14 14.67 -29.33
N GLU A 308 -9.52 15.70 -28.57
CA GLU A 308 -8.76 16.93 -28.47
C GLU A 308 -8.35 17.21 -27.01
N ILE A 309 -7.08 17.57 -26.81
CA ILE A 309 -6.56 18.07 -25.54
C ILE A 309 -6.13 19.52 -25.74
N SER A 310 -6.64 20.42 -24.91
CA SER A 310 -6.24 21.83 -24.93
C SER A 310 -5.91 22.32 -23.52
N MET A 311 -4.95 23.23 -23.43
CA MET A 311 -4.50 23.85 -22.18
C MET A 311 -4.52 25.37 -22.32
N PHE A 312 -5.22 26.07 -21.42
CA PHE A 312 -5.47 27.51 -21.50
C PHE A 312 -5.98 27.96 -22.88
N GLY A 313 -6.93 27.19 -23.44
CA GLY A 313 -7.52 27.46 -24.76
C GLY A 313 -6.64 27.13 -25.97
N LYS A 314 -5.41 26.65 -25.76
CA LYS A 314 -4.50 26.25 -26.83
C LYS A 314 -4.52 24.74 -27.02
N THR A 315 -4.89 24.27 -28.20
CA THR A 315 -4.84 22.84 -28.58
C THR A 315 -3.39 22.32 -28.52
N LEU A 316 -3.22 21.15 -27.90
CA LEU A 316 -1.94 20.48 -27.73
C LEU A 316 -1.83 19.27 -28.66
N SER A 317 -0.64 19.00 -29.18
CA SER A 317 -0.32 17.78 -29.90
C SER A 317 0.60 16.92 -29.05
N ILE A 318 -0.02 16.07 -28.21
CA ILE A 318 0.71 15.19 -27.28
C ILE A 318 0.80 13.80 -27.88
N LYS A 319 2.02 13.39 -28.27
CA LYS A 319 2.30 12.05 -28.82
C LYS A 319 3.15 11.20 -27.90
N ARG A 320 3.81 11.82 -26.95
CA ARG A 320 4.72 11.17 -25.97
C ARG A 320 4.82 12.00 -24.70
N PRO A 321 5.23 11.42 -23.55
CA PRO A 321 5.35 12.09 -22.27
C PRO A 321 6.14 13.41 -22.29
N LYS A 322 7.15 13.49 -23.14
CA LYS A 322 7.95 14.73 -23.28
C LYS A 322 7.09 15.90 -23.76
N ASP A 323 6.17 15.66 -24.67
CA ASP A 323 5.35 16.72 -25.27
C ASP A 323 4.39 17.30 -24.18
N ALA A 324 3.86 16.44 -23.29
CA ALA A 324 3.06 16.85 -22.13
C ALA A 324 3.89 17.66 -21.10
N LEU A 325 5.09 17.17 -20.76
CA LEU A 325 6.00 17.90 -19.87
C LEU A 325 6.38 19.27 -20.43
N ASP A 326 6.65 19.38 -21.73
CA ASP A 326 6.97 20.64 -22.40
C ASP A 326 5.76 21.60 -22.45
N ALA A 327 4.53 21.06 -22.44
CA ALA A 327 3.32 21.85 -22.31
C ALA A 327 3.02 22.29 -20.86
N GLY A 328 3.67 21.71 -19.86
CA GLY A 328 3.47 22.00 -18.45
C GLY A 328 2.50 21.04 -17.74
N ILE A 329 2.35 19.81 -18.24
CA ILE A 329 1.58 18.73 -17.60
C ILE A 329 2.58 17.75 -17.00
N ALA A 330 2.48 17.46 -15.70
CA ALA A 330 3.26 16.42 -15.02
C ALA A 330 2.35 15.28 -14.58
N TYR A 331 2.85 14.05 -14.61
CA TYR A 331 2.14 12.85 -14.19
C TYR A 331 2.97 12.06 -13.17
N ILE A 332 2.34 11.75 -12.05
CA ILE A 332 2.88 10.88 -11.01
C ILE A 332 2.11 9.57 -11.08
N SER A 333 2.83 8.50 -11.44
CA SER A 333 2.24 7.17 -11.69
C SER A 333 1.86 6.45 -10.39
N GLU A 334 0.84 5.60 -10.47
CA GLU A 334 0.42 4.64 -9.45
C GLU A 334 1.59 3.73 -9.03
N ASP A 335 2.33 3.18 -9.99
CA ASP A 335 3.51 2.35 -9.70
C ASP A 335 4.79 3.19 -9.69
N ARG A 336 5.11 3.72 -8.50
CA ARG A 336 6.32 4.50 -8.29
C ARG A 336 7.61 3.72 -8.52
N LYS A 337 7.59 2.38 -8.35
CA LYS A 337 8.80 1.54 -8.48
C LYS A 337 9.11 1.17 -9.93
N ALA A 338 8.07 0.89 -10.72
CA ALA A 338 8.22 0.55 -12.14
C ALA A 338 8.32 1.80 -13.02
N ASP A 339 7.42 2.77 -12.84
CA ASP A 339 7.26 3.92 -13.74
C ASP A 339 7.73 5.25 -13.13
N GLY A 340 7.60 5.40 -11.80
CA GLY A 340 7.77 6.69 -11.13
C GLY A 340 9.22 7.06 -10.83
N LEU A 341 10.06 6.13 -10.39
CA LEU A 341 11.40 6.36 -9.85
C LEU A 341 12.43 5.41 -10.43
N VAL A 342 13.66 5.87 -10.56
CA VAL A 342 14.81 5.01 -10.87
C VAL A 342 15.48 4.63 -9.55
N LEU A 343 15.12 3.47 -8.98
CA LEU A 343 15.47 3.07 -7.61
C LEU A 343 16.98 3.03 -7.34
N GLY A 344 17.81 2.70 -8.36
CA GLY A 344 19.27 2.69 -8.27
C GLY A 344 19.91 4.09 -8.32
N MET A 345 19.14 5.14 -8.63
CA MET A 345 19.62 6.51 -8.63
C MET A 345 19.41 7.20 -7.28
N SER A 346 20.20 8.26 -7.04
CA SER A 346 20.08 9.07 -5.83
C SER A 346 18.79 9.90 -5.81
N VAL A 347 18.38 10.35 -4.63
CA VAL A 347 17.28 11.31 -4.40
C VAL A 347 17.42 12.50 -5.35
N LYS A 348 18.61 13.15 -5.35
CA LYS A 348 18.91 14.28 -6.23
C LYS A 348 18.66 13.97 -7.70
N LYS A 349 19.22 12.87 -8.22
CA LYS A 349 19.08 12.51 -9.63
C LYS A 349 17.64 12.18 -10.02
N ASN A 350 16.88 11.54 -9.12
CA ASN A 350 15.47 11.29 -9.38
C ASN A 350 14.66 12.58 -9.45
N MET A 351 14.81 13.48 -8.47
CA MET A 351 14.07 14.74 -8.43
C MET A 351 14.34 15.61 -9.67
N THR A 352 15.59 15.70 -10.12
CA THR A 352 15.98 16.61 -11.21
C THR A 352 15.84 16.00 -12.61
N LEU A 353 15.53 14.70 -12.73
CA LEU A 353 15.50 13.97 -13.99
C LEU A 353 14.59 14.61 -15.06
N THR A 354 13.39 15.03 -14.67
CA THR A 354 12.40 15.67 -15.56
C THR A 354 12.66 17.17 -15.78
N ALA A 355 13.41 17.78 -14.88
CA ALA A 355 13.66 19.22 -14.85
C ALA A 355 15.11 19.61 -15.16
N LEU A 356 15.95 18.65 -15.57
CA LEU A 356 17.40 18.87 -15.70
C LEU A 356 17.75 20.05 -16.63
N ARG A 357 16.91 20.28 -17.65
CA ARG A 357 17.09 21.44 -18.55
C ARG A 357 16.94 22.81 -17.86
N LEU A 358 16.17 22.89 -16.76
CA LEU A 358 16.05 24.13 -15.98
C LEU A 358 17.34 24.48 -15.26
N PHE A 359 18.19 23.49 -15.01
CA PHE A 359 19.49 23.61 -14.33
C PHE A 359 20.66 23.52 -15.30
N SER A 360 20.45 23.61 -16.62
CA SER A 360 21.52 23.43 -17.60
C SER A 360 21.51 24.49 -18.69
N THR A 361 22.70 24.96 -19.06
CA THR A 361 22.93 25.91 -20.15
C THR A 361 24.11 25.40 -21.00
N GLY A 362 23.93 25.31 -22.33
CA GLY A 362 25.01 24.89 -23.23
C GLY A 362 25.53 23.47 -22.95
N GLY A 363 24.69 22.57 -22.39
CA GLY A 363 25.11 21.20 -22.03
C GLY A 363 25.82 21.08 -20.68
N HIS A 364 25.97 22.17 -19.95
CA HIS A 364 26.55 22.17 -18.60
C HIS A 364 25.45 22.29 -17.53
N VAL A 365 25.51 21.44 -16.50
CA VAL A 365 24.59 21.49 -15.37
C VAL A 365 25.14 22.43 -14.28
N HIS A 366 24.32 23.39 -13.86
CA HIS A 366 24.60 24.32 -12.77
C HIS A 366 24.38 23.59 -11.43
N LYS A 367 25.43 22.92 -10.95
CA LYS A 367 25.34 21.99 -9.80
C LYS A 367 24.89 22.66 -8.51
N ASP A 368 25.16 23.92 -8.30
CA ASP A 368 24.80 24.62 -7.06
C ASP A 368 23.32 25.03 -7.07
N GLU A 369 22.78 25.46 -8.22
CA GLU A 369 21.34 25.71 -8.39
C GLU A 369 20.55 24.42 -8.26
N GLU A 370 21.02 23.34 -8.93
CA GLU A 370 20.43 22.00 -8.81
C GLU A 370 20.40 21.53 -7.35
N ARG A 371 21.50 21.71 -6.60
CA ARG A 371 21.57 21.34 -5.18
C ARG A 371 20.61 22.15 -4.33
N GLY A 372 20.59 23.46 -4.49
CA GLY A 372 19.72 24.36 -3.73
C GLY A 372 18.24 24.02 -3.93
N ALA A 373 17.82 23.75 -5.17
CA ALA A 373 16.46 23.32 -5.47
C ALA A 373 16.11 21.99 -4.81
N VAL A 374 17.01 20.99 -4.88
CA VAL A 374 16.80 19.67 -4.26
C VAL A 374 16.72 19.78 -2.74
N ASP A 375 17.63 20.51 -2.12
CA ASP A 375 17.64 20.71 -0.66
C ASP A 375 16.34 21.42 -0.21
N GLY A 376 15.88 22.44 -0.98
CA GLY A 376 14.59 23.11 -0.72
C GLY A 376 13.38 22.16 -0.77
N TYR A 377 13.32 21.23 -1.73
CA TYR A 377 12.26 20.22 -1.76
C TYR A 377 12.39 19.17 -0.66
N ILE A 378 13.62 18.76 -0.29
CA ILE A 378 13.84 17.83 0.84
C ILE A 378 13.27 18.44 2.13
N ASP A 379 13.56 19.71 2.39
CA ASP A 379 13.10 20.41 3.58
C ASP A 379 11.59 20.67 3.54
N ALA A 380 11.07 21.23 2.44
CA ALA A 380 9.65 21.56 2.28
C ALA A 380 8.75 20.31 2.40
N PHE A 381 9.21 19.15 1.91
CA PHE A 381 8.44 17.89 1.92
C PHE A 381 8.78 17.01 3.11
N ASN A 382 9.64 17.48 4.02
CA ASN A 382 10.11 16.69 5.16
C ASN A 382 10.55 15.28 4.71
N ILE A 383 11.40 15.21 3.66
CA ILE A 383 11.89 13.93 3.14
C ILE A 383 12.98 13.41 4.06
N ARG A 384 12.68 12.32 4.77
CA ARG A 384 13.65 11.70 5.68
C ARG A 384 14.68 10.92 4.88
N THR A 385 15.82 11.55 4.63
CA THR A 385 16.99 10.98 3.93
C THR A 385 18.28 11.39 4.61
N PRO A 386 19.28 10.50 4.74
CA PRO A 386 20.59 10.86 5.29
C PRO A 386 21.32 11.90 4.44
N SER A 387 21.09 11.90 3.14
CA SER A 387 21.67 12.85 2.19
C SER A 387 20.95 12.80 0.85
N ARG A 388 21.06 13.87 0.05
CA ARG A 388 20.59 13.91 -1.35
C ARG A 388 21.27 12.87 -2.26
N SER A 389 22.40 12.31 -1.85
CA SER A 389 23.13 11.26 -2.58
C SER A 389 22.63 9.85 -2.28
N GLN A 390 21.75 9.67 -1.26
CA GLN A 390 21.14 8.41 -0.89
C GLN A 390 20.36 7.83 -2.08
N GLN A 391 20.51 6.53 -2.35
CA GLN A 391 19.70 5.83 -3.34
C GLN A 391 18.23 5.79 -2.89
N VAL A 392 17.31 6.10 -3.80
CA VAL A 392 15.86 6.16 -3.50
C VAL A 392 15.31 4.79 -3.09
N GLY A 393 15.85 3.71 -3.64
CA GLY A 393 15.46 2.35 -3.29
C GLY A 393 15.60 2.01 -1.80
N ASN A 394 16.46 2.73 -1.06
CA ASN A 394 16.71 2.53 0.37
C ASN A 394 15.81 3.40 1.28
N LEU A 395 14.93 4.21 0.71
CA LEU A 395 13.98 5.03 1.47
C LEU A 395 12.70 4.24 1.77
N SER A 396 11.99 4.65 2.84
CA SER A 396 10.63 4.14 3.10
C SER A 396 9.66 4.52 1.98
N GLY A 397 8.55 3.77 1.84
CA GLY A 397 7.53 4.00 0.82
C GLY A 397 7.01 5.43 0.79
N GLY A 398 6.70 6.02 1.95
CA GLY A 398 6.26 7.42 2.05
C GLY A 398 7.31 8.42 1.58
N ASN A 399 8.60 8.21 1.90
CA ASN A 399 9.66 9.09 1.42
C ASN A 399 9.93 8.91 -0.09
N GLN A 400 9.81 7.69 -0.63
CA GLN A 400 9.86 7.45 -2.08
C GLN A 400 8.72 8.21 -2.79
N GLN A 401 7.51 8.20 -2.23
CA GLN A 401 6.36 8.91 -2.79
C GLN A 401 6.59 10.43 -2.80
N LYS A 402 7.11 10.99 -1.71
CA LYS A 402 7.48 12.41 -1.65
C LYS A 402 8.54 12.79 -2.69
N VAL A 403 9.53 11.91 -2.91
CA VAL A 403 10.53 12.10 -4.00
C VAL A 403 9.86 12.05 -5.38
N ALA A 404 8.88 11.16 -5.62
CA ALA A 404 8.17 11.08 -6.88
C ALA A 404 7.33 12.36 -7.14
N ILE A 405 6.65 12.87 -6.13
CA ILE A 405 5.89 14.12 -6.21
C ILE A 405 6.85 15.29 -6.46
N ALA A 406 7.96 15.38 -5.72
CA ALA A 406 8.99 16.40 -5.91
C ALA A 406 9.58 16.39 -7.32
N LYS A 407 9.83 15.19 -7.89
CA LYS A 407 10.27 15.02 -9.29
C LYS A 407 9.29 15.65 -10.28
N GLY A 408 7.98 15.44 -10.12
CA GLY A 408 6.96 16.04 -10.97
C GLY A 408 6.92 17.56 -10.85
N LEU A 409 6.97 18.06 -9.63
CA LEU A 409 6.88 19.50 -9.32
C LEU A 409 8.15 20.28 -9.67
N MET A 410 9.30 19.65 -9.63
CA MET A 410 10.57 20.26 -10.06
C MET A 410 10.51 20.78 -11.50
N ALA A 411 9.66 20.17 -12.35
CA ALA A 411 9.40 20.64 -13.71
C ALA A 411 8.52 21.90 -13.78
N LYS A 412 8.02 22.41 -12.64
CA LYS A 412 7.10 23.55 -12.50
C LYS A 412 5.86 23.41 -13.38
N PRO A 413 5.08 22.34 -13.21
CA PRO A 413 3.90 22.09 -14.02
C PRO A 413 2.79 23.10 -13.69
N LYS A 414 1.90 23.36 -14.65
CA LYS A 414 0.63 24.05 -14.47
C LYS A 414 -0.50 23.08 -14.16
N VAL A 415 -0.39 21.85 -14.68
CA VAL A 415 -1.33 20.75 -14.43
C VAL A 415 -0.53 19.58 -13.84
N LEU A 416 -0.97 19.10 -12.69
CA LEU A 416 -0.36 17.96 -11.98
C LEU A 416 -1.37 16.82 -11.91
N ILE A 417 -1.04 15.69 -12.50
CA ILE A 417 -1.83 14.45 -12.41
C ILE A 417 -1.21 13.55 -11.36
N LEU A 418 -1.98 13.18 -10.35
CA LEU A 418 -1.61 12.30 -9.26
C LEU A 418 -2.44 11.02 -9.35
N ASP A 419 -1.83 9.93 -9.77
CA ASP A 419 -2.50 8.63 -9.90
C ASP A 419 -2.15 7.75 -8.69
N GLU A 420 -3.15 7.51 -7.82
CA GLU A 420 -3.03 6.79 -6.55
C GLU A 420 -1.86 7.29 -5.66
N PRO A 421 -1.77 8.61 -5.36
CA PRO A 421 -0.58 9.19 -4.73
C PRO A 421 -0.29 8.68 -3.32
N THR A 422 -1.26 8.05 -2.67
CA THR A 422 -1.12 7.54 -1.29
C THR A 422 -1.11 6.03 -1.20
N ARG A 423 -1.12 5.31 -2.34
CA ARG A 423 -1.11 3.86 -2.36
C ARG A 423 0.18 3.28 -1.76
N GLY A 424 0.01 2.38 -0.78
CA GLY A 424 1.13 1.77 -0.05
C GLY A 424 1.94 2.76 0.77
N VAL A 425 1.29 3.82 1.25
CA VAL A 425 1.83 4.83 2.15
C VAL A 425 1.09 4.73 3.48
N ASP A 426 1.81 4.88 4.58
CA ASP A 426 1.20 4.88 5.92
C ASP A 426 0.31 6.10 6.18
N VAL A 427 -0.58 6.00 7.18
CA VAL A 427 -1.61 7.02 7.45
C VAL A 427 -1.00 8.39 7.76
N GLY A 428 0.13 8.43 8.49
CA GLY A 428 0.81 9.69 8.82
C GLY A 428 1.42 10.35 7.60
N ALA A 429 2.08 9.57 6.73
CA ALA A 429 2.65 10.08 5.50
C ALA A 429 1.57 10.47 4.47
N LYS A 430 0.37 9.83 4.47
CA LYS A 430 -0.78 10.28 3.67
C LYS A 430 -1.15 11.74 3.99
N LYS A 431 -1.30 12.08 5.28
CA LYS A 431 -1.60 13.45 5.70
C LYS A 431 -0.58 14.47 5.20
N GLU A 432 0.71 14.14 5.29
CA GLU A 432 1.77 15.03 4.79
C GLU A 432 1.65 15.22 3.26
N ILE A 433 1.30 14.18 2.51
CA ILE A 433 1.04 14.26 1.06
C ILE A 433 -0.18 15.15 0.77
N TYR A 434 -1.28 15.02 1.53
CA TYR A 434 -2.45 15.89 1.36
C TYR A 434 -2.16 17.36 1.63
N GLN A 435 -1.35 17.64 2.67
CA GLN A 435 -0.90 19.00 2.95
C GLN A 435 -0.08 19.57 1.80
N LEU A 436 0.82 18.77 1.19
CA LEU A 436 1.59 19.17 0.02
C LEU A 436 0.67 19.47 -1.18
N ILE A 437 -0.30 18.58 -1.46
CA ILE A 437 -1.29 18.77 -2.55
C ILE A 437 -2.02 20.11 -2.37
N ASN A 438 -2.47 20.41 -1.16
CA ASN A 438 -3.15 21.68 -0.86
C ASN A 438 -2.23 22.90 -1.00
N THR A 439 -0.96 22.77 -0.64
CA THR A 439 0.01 23.85 -0.85
C THR A 439 0.12 24.21 -2.34
N PHE A 440 0.19 23.21 -3.23
CA PHE A 440 0.26 23.45 -4.68
C PHE A 440 -1.06 23.98 -5.25
N LYS A 441 -2.20 23.50 -4.75
CA LYS A 441 -3.50 24.08 -5.07
C LYS A 441 -3.51 25.59 -4.74
N ALA A 442 -3.04 25.96 -3.56
CA ALA A 442 -2.95 27.36 -3.14
C ALA A 442 -1.98 28.21 -4.00
N GLU A 443 -0.95 27.58 -4.57
CA GLU A 443 -0.02 28.19 -5.53
C GLU A 443 -0.62 28.29 -6.96
N GLY A 444 -1.87 27.84 -7.17
CA GLY A 444 -2.59 27.92 -8.46
C GLY A 444 -2.33 26.75 -9.40
N VAL A 445 -1.67 25.67 -8.93
CA VAL A 445 -1.52 24.45 -9.73
C VAL A 445 -2.87 23.76 -9.84
N SER A 446 -3.27 23.38 -11.06
CA SER A 446 -4.46 22.58 -11.31
C SER A 446 -4.14 21.12 -11.12
N ILE A 447 -4.95 20.39 -10.35
CA ILE A 447 -4.61 19.02 -9.93
C ILE A 447 -5.70 18.05 -10.34
N ILE A 448 -5.34 16.92 -10.96
CA ILE A 448 -6.20 15.76 -11.11
C ILE A 448 -5.75 14.72 -10.09
N LEU A 449 -6.64 14.34 -9.19
CA LEU A 449 -6.40 13.34 -8.15
C LEU A 449 -7.17 12.06 -8.50
N VAL A 450 -6.48 11.02 -8.91
CA VAL A 450 -7.06 9.70 -9.13
C VAL A 450 -6.87 8.87 -7.88
N SER A 451 -7.95 8.33 -7.32
CA SER A 451 -7.86 7.43 -6.17
C SER A 451 -8.95 6.36 -6.20
N SER A 452 -8.59 5.18 -5.74
CA SER A 452 -9.51 4.07 -5.44
C SER A 452 -10.13 4.19 -4.05
N GLU A 453 -9.56 5.04 -3.18
CA GLU A 453 -10.07 5.29 -1.84
C GLU A 453 -11.13 6.42 -1.89
N MET A 454 -12.42 6.06 -1.80
CA MET A 454 -13.51 7.06 -1.84
C MET A 454 -13.38 8.16 -0.78
N PRO A 455 -12.97 7.87 0.48
CA PRO A 455 -12.76 8.93 1.46
C PRO A 455 -11.68 9.95 1.06
N GLU A 456 -10.63 9.52 0.35
CA GLU A 456 -9.59 10.41 -0.18
C GLU A 456 -10.17 11.34 -1.25
N VAL A 457 -10.90 10.78 -2.21
CA VAL A 457 -11.53 11.56 -3.28
C VAL A 457 -12.52 12.57 -2.70
N LEU A 458 -13.42 12.14 -1.81
CA LEU A 458 -14.42 12.99 -1.16
C LEU A 458 -13.79 14.08 -0.29
N GLY A 459 -12.71 13.75 0.43
CA GLY A 459 -12.06 14.67 1.37
C GLY A 459 -11.18 15.73 0.71
N MET A 460 -10.56 15.40 -0.45
CA MET A 460 -9.54 16.24 -1.08
C MET A 460 -10.04 17.00 -2.31
N SER A 461 -11.11 16.55 -2.97
CA SER A 461 -11.51 17.09 -4.29
C SER A 461 -12.53 18.22 -4.17
N ASP A 462 -12.47 19.17 -5.08
CA ASP A 462 -13.50 20.23 -5.24
C ASP A 462 -14.66 19.74 -6.08
N ARG A 463 -14.36 18.93 -7.08
CA ARG A 463 -15.29 18.29 -7.98
C ARG A 463 -14.83 16.86 -8.27
N ILE A 464 -15.76 15.94 -8.47
CA ILE A 464 -15.47 14.52 -8.62
C ILE A 464 -16.11 14.00 -9.90
N LEU A 465 -15.26 13.43 -10.76
CA LEU A 465 -15.65 12.73 -11.97
C LEU A 465 -15.59 11.22 -11.70
N VAL A 466 -16.67 10.50 -12.00
CA VAL A 466 -16.75 9.06 -11.81
C VAL A 466 -16.68 8.35 -13.15
N MET A 467 -15.78 7.36 -13.26
CA MET A 467 -15.59 6.55 -14.44
C MET A 467 -16.19 5.15 -14.30
N HIS A 468 -16.83 4.68 -15.35
CA HIS A 468 -17.36 3.33 -15.50
C HIS A 468 -17.09 2.82 -16.92
N GLU A 469 -16.43 1.67 -17.07
CA GLU A 469 -16.17 1.02 -18.37
C GLU A 469 -15.65 1.97 -19.47
N GLY A 470 -14.67 2.79 -19.13
CA GLY A 470 -14.01 3.71 -20.06
C GLY A 470 -14.81 4.95 -20.42
N LYS A 471 -15.88 5.26 -19.70
CA LYS A 471 -16.73 6.46 -19.88
C LYS A 471 -16.88 7.23 -18.58
N VAL A 472 -17.16 8.50 -18.68
CA VAL A 472 -17.67 9.29 -17.56
C VAL A 472 -19.13 8.93 -17.33
N CYS A 473 -19.45 8.46 -16.12
CA CYS A 473 -20.83 8.14 -15.75
C CYS A 473 -21.50 9.24 -14.93
N GLY A 474 -20.74 10.11 -14.31
CA GLY A 474 -21.26 11.23 -13.52
C GLY A 474 -20.16 12.21 -13.10
N GLU A 475 -20.58 13.42 -12.82
CA GLU A 475 -19.74 14.48 -12.27
C GLU A 475 -20.51 15.16 -11.14
N TYR A 476 -19.85 15.34 -10.00
CA TYR A 476 -20.46 15.83 -8.77
C TYR A 476 -19.59 16.94 -8.16
N SER A 477 -20.21 17.96 -7.61
CA SER A 477 -19.52 18.88 -6.70
C SER A 477 -19.19 18.16 -5.39
N ALA A 478 -18.21 18.66 -4.64
CA ALA A 478 -17.85 18.06 -3.34
C ALA A 478 -19.02 18.09 -2.33
N GLU A 479 -19.94 19.05 -2.46
CA GLU A 479 -21.12 19.18 -1.58
C GLU A 479 -22.21 18.16 -1.92
N GLU A 480 -22.34 17.79 -3.20
CA GLU A 480 -23.33 16.85 -3.70
C GLU A 480 -22.90 15.39 -3.60
N ALA A 481 -21.57 15.17 -3.57
CA ALA A 481 -20.96 13.85 -3.59
C ALA A 481 -21.08 13.16 -2.23
N ASP A 482 -21.48 11.89 -2.25
CA ASP A 482 -21.41 10.97 -1.14
C ASP A 482 -20.97 9.57 -1.63
N GLN A 483 -20.60 8.69 -0.71
CA GLN A 483 -20.10 7.36 -1.07
C GLN A 483 -21.12 6.53 -1.84
N GLU A 484 -22.41 6.65 -1.52
CA GLU A 484 -23.50 5.88 -2.15
C GLU A 484 -23.68 6.30 -3.61
N LYS A 485 -23.72 7.62 -3.89
CA LYS A 485 -23.83 8.15 -5.25
C LYS A 485 -22.61 7.80 -6.11
N LEU A 486 -21.40 7.97 -5.56
CA LEU A 486 -20.18 7.64 -6.30
C LEU A 486 -20.13 6.14 -6.61
N MET A 487 -20.52 5.28 -5.66
CA MET A 487 -20.56 3.84 -5.87
C MET A 487 -21.66 3.46 -6.88
N ALA A 488 -22.87 4.00 -6.77
CA ALA A 488 -23.95 3.73 -7.72
C ALA A 488 -23.56 4.08 -9.16
N CYS A 489 -22.88 5.22 -9.36
CA CYS A 489 -22.35 5.62 -10.67
C CYS A 489 -21.23 4.66 -11.11
N ALA A 490 -20.28 4.33 -10.22
CA ALA A 490 -19.14 3.45 -10.54
C ALA A 490 -19.55 2.03 -10.96
N ILE A 491 -20.71 1.52 -10.50
CA ILE A 491 -21.29 0.22 -10.92
C ILE A 491 -22.30 0.35 -12.08
N GLY A 492 -22.50 1.55 -12.63
CA GLY A 492 -23.35 1.78 -13.79
C GLY A 492 -24.86 1.92 -13.51
N ARG A 493 -25.31 1.90 -12.24
CA ARG A 493 -26.75 1.97 -11.88
C ARG A 493 -27.43 3.27 -12.30
N VAL A 494 -26.72 4.39 -12.32
CA VAL A 494 -27.28 5.71 -12.69
C VAL A 494 -27.60 5.80 -14.19
N GLN A 495 -26.98 4.96 -15.04
CA GLN A 495 -27.30 4.93 -16.48
C GLN A 495 -28.59 4.16 -16.80
N GLU A 496 -29.04 3.26 -15.92
CA GLU A 496 -30.29 2.52 -16.12
C GLU A 496 -31.53 3.38 -15.81
N GLU A 497 -31.46 4.26 -14.81
CA GLU A 497 -32.56 5.17 -14.47
C GLU A 497 -32.75 6.28 -15.51
N ALA A 498 -31.73 6.69 -16.25
CA ALA A 498 -31.83 7.67 -17.33
C ALA A 498 -32.31 7.07 -18.66
N ARG A 499 -32.43 5.73 -18.76
CA ARG A 499 -32.92 4.98 -19.92
C ARG A 499 -34.32 4.40 -19.73
N ALA A 500 -34.86 4.45 -18.52
CA ALA A 500 -36.24 4.04 -18.17
C ALA A 500 -37.16 5.25 -18.10
#